data_b672d1190b2dd617ba3da1063f6a89e3
#
_entry.id   b672d1190b2dd617ba3da1063f6a89e3
#
_cell.length_a   1.000
_cell.length_b   1.000
_cell.length_c   1.000
_cell.angle_alpha   90.00
_cell.angle_beta   90.00
_cell.angle_gamma   90.00
#
_symmetry.space_group_name_H-M   'P 1'
#
loop_
_entity.id
_entity.type
_entity.pdbx_description
1 polymer ?
#
loop_
_entity_poly.entity_id
_entity_poly.type
_entity_poly.pdbx_seq_one_letter_code
_entity_poly.pdbx_strand_id
1 'polypeptide(L)'
;MQPSKKPPETSLERLALVRARIARAARDAGREPHDVTLVCVSKTFGPPDIVPVIGAGEKFFGENRVQEALEKWPPLKACHPDLELHLIGPLQSNKAHEAVGFFDVIETVDREKIAKTLASEIQKTGRHPRLYVQVNTGAEPQKAGVLPGDADRFIESCRKDYGLEISGLMCIPPVDDQASPHFALLNLIAKRNGIAALSMGMSNDFELAIQLGATHVRVGSAIFGSR
;
A
#
# COMPACT_ATOMS: atom_id res chain seq x y z
N MET A 1 -16.08 23.71 -29.48
CA MET A 1 -14.78 23.05 -29.69
C MET A 1 -14.04 23.04 -28.36
N GLN A 2 -14.01 21.89 -27.67
CA GLN A 2 -13.17 21.75 -26.47
C GLN A 2 -11.74 21.60 -26.93
N PRO A 3 -10.74 22.29 -26.33
CA PRO A 3 -9.35 22.08 -26.66
C PRO A 3 -8.97 20.63 -26.32
N SER A 4 -8.43 19.90 -27.29
CA SER A 4 -7.86 18.59 -27.07
C SER A 4 -6.71 18.74 -26.06
N LYS A 5 -6.92 18.36 -24.80
CA LYS A 5 -5.86 18.32 -23.80
C LYS A 5 -4.85 17.28 -24.27
N LYS A 6 -3.66 17.73 -24.64
CA LYS A 6 -2.50 16.87 -24.88
C LYS A 6 -2.33 15.93 -23.67
N PRO A 7 -2.05 14.64 -23.84
CA PRO A 7 -1.81 13.76 -22.71
C PRO A 7 -0.62 14.26 -21.88
N PRO A 8 -0.62 14.06 -20.56
CA PRO A 8 0.45 14.54 -19.68
C PRO A 8 1.78 13.90 -20.04
N GLU A 9 2.79 14.71 -20.30
CA GLU A 9 4.12 14.28 -20.76
C GLU A 9 5.04 13.91 -19.59
N THR A 10 4.94 14.62 -18.48
CA THR A 10 5.82 14.47 -17.30
C THR A 10 5.16 13.73 -16.14
N SER A 11 5.98 13.14 -15.26
CA SER A 11 5.49 12.53 -14.02
C SER A 11 4.77 13.54 -13.10
N LEU A 12 5.20 14.81 -13.11
CA LEU A 12 4.57 15.86 -12.31
C LEU A 12 3.17 16.24 -12.80
N GLU A 13 2.98 16.33 -14.12
CA GLU A 13 1.65 16.57 -14.69
C GLU A 13 0.70 15.40 -14.39
N ARG A 14 1.19 14.16 -14.52
CA ARG A 14 0.43 12.96 -14.17
C ARG A 14 0.10 12.91 -12.69
N LEU A 15 1.06 13.25 -11.81
CA LEU A 15 0.83 13.34 -10.36
C LEU A 15 -0.27 14.35 -10.02
N ALA A 16 -0.22 15.54 -10.63
CA ALA A 16 -1.24 16.58 -10.41
C ALA A 16 -2.65 16.08 -10.81
N LEU A 17 -2.76 15.34 -11.92
CA LEU A 17 -4.02 14.72 -12.33
C LEU A 17 -4.50 13.65 -11.34
N VAL A 18 -3.59 12.78 -10.86
CA VAL A 18 -3.92 11.77 -9.84
C VAL A 18 -4.41 12.44 -8.56
N ARG A 19 -3.72 13.48 -8.08
CA ARG A 19 -4.14 14.24 -6.91
C ARG A 19 -5.53 14.87 -7.07
N ALA A 20 -5.80 15.45 -8.24
CA ALA A 20 -7.12 16.04 -8.55
C ALA A 20 -8.24 14.97 -8.55
N ARG A 21 -7.96 13.77 -9.09
CA ARG A 21 -8.89 12.63 -9.09
C ARG A 21 -9.14 12.10 -7.68
N ILE A 22 -8.10 11.95 -6.85
CA ILE A 22 -8.23 11.55 -5.42
C ILE A 22 -9.11 12.57 -4.69
N ALA A 23 -8.81 13.86 -4.82
CA ALA A 23 -9.55 14.90 -4.15
C ALA A 23 -11.02 14.96 -4.58
N ARG A 24 -11.32 14.69 -5.85
CA ARG A 24 -12.69 14.58 -6.35
C ARG A 24 -13.39 13.36 -5.74
N ALA A 25 -12.79 12.16 -5.83
CA ALA A 25 -13.38 10.94 -5.33
C ALA A 25 -13.63 10.98 -3.81
N ALA A 26 -12.75 11.63 -3.04
CA ALA A 26 -12.95 11.85 -1.60
C ALA A 26 -14.18 12.73 -1.35
N ARG A 27 -14.28 13.88 -2.02
CA ARG A 27 -15.46 14.77 -1.89
C ARG A 27 -16.75 14.09 -2.32
N ASP A 28 -16.74 13.35 -3.43
CA ASP A 28 -17.90 12.59 -3.93
C ASP A 28 -18.36 11.52 -2.91
N ALA A 29 -17.44 11.04 -2.06
CA ALA A 29 -17.70 10.13 -0.94
C ALA A 29 -18.00 10.83 0.40
N GLY A 30 -18.17 12.16 0.42
CA GLY A 30 -18.40 12.93 1.66
C GLY A 30 -17.18 12.94 2.61
N ARG A 31 -15.96 12.78 2.08
CA ARG A 31 -14.71 12.75 2.82
C ARG A 31 -13.80 13.92 2.43
N GLU A 32 -12.89 14.27 3.32
CA GLU A 32 -11.87 15.26 3.00
C GLU A 32 -10.72 14.62 2.18
N PRO A 33 -10.11 15.35 1.24
CA PRO A 33 -8.99 14.84 0.45
C PRO A 33 -7.81 14.33 1.28
N HIS A 34 -7.56 14.90 2.45
CA HIS A 34 -6.48 14.50 3.35
C HIS A 34 -6.74 13.19 4.12
N ASP A 35 -7.99 12.68 4.10
CA ASP A 35 -8.32 11.34 4.63
C ASP A 35 -7.78 10.21 3.76
N VAL A 36 -7.24 10.54 2.57
CA VAL A 36 -6.73 9.57 1.61
C VAL A 36 -5.25 9.80 1.36
N THR A 37 -4.43 8.87 1.80
CA THR A 37 -2.99 8.84 1.55
C THR A 37 -2.72 8.27 0.16
N LEU A 38 -1.96 9.02 -0.66
CA LEU A 38 -1.42 8.52 -1.92
C LEU A 38 -0.07 7.84 -1.67
N VAL A 39 0.00 6.53 -1.86
CA VAL A 39 1.25 5.77 -1.90
C VAL A 39 1.75 5.73 -3.35
N CYS A 40 2.81 6.46 -3.64
CA CYS A 40 3.44 6.51 -4.97
C CYS A 40 4.25 5.23 -5.21
N VAL A 41 3.77 4.34 -6.08
CA VAL A 41 4.41 3.04 -6.33
C VAL A 41 5.56 3.21 -7.32
N SER A 42 6.78 3.20 -6.79
CA SER A 42 8.03 3.50 -7.51
C SER A 42 8.86 2.26 -7.87
N LYS A 43 8.26 1.06 -7.73
CA LYS A 43 8.91 -0.18 -8.19
C LYS A 43 9.43 -0.05 -9.62
N THR A 44 10.64 -0.55 -9.89
CA THR A 44 11.32 -0.51 -11.19
C THR A 44 11.75 0.88 -11.69
N PHE A 45 11.41 1.96 -11.00
CA PHE A 45 11.89 3.32 -11.30
C PHE A 45 13.06 3.70 -10.42
N GLY A 46 14.00 4.45 -10.97
CA GLY A 46 15.21 4.90 -10.28
C GLY A 46 15.06 6.27 -9.61
N PRO A 47 16.09 6.71 -8.86
CA PRO A 47 16.09 8.03 -8.23
C PRO A 47 15.77 9.20 -9.17
N PRO A 48 16.22 9.23 -10.45
CA PRO A 48 15.88 10.32 -11.35
C PRO A 48 14.36 10.50 -11.59
N ASP A 49 13.59 9.41 -11.54
CA ASP A 49 12.14 9.45 -11.70
C ASP A 49 11.43 9.80 -10.39
N ILE A 50 12.01 9.40 -9.24
CA ILE A 50 11.43 9.54 -7.91
C ILE A 50 11.65 10.95 -7.33
N VAL A 51 12.84 11.52 -7.48
CA VAL A 51 13.22 12.82 -6.92
C VAL A 51 12.26 13.94 -7.32
N PRO A 52 11.80 14.07 -8.57
CA PRO A 52 10.80 15.09 -8.92
C PRO A 52 9.48 14.93 -8.15
N VAL A 53 9.05 13.69 -7.89
CA VAL A 53 7.81 13.39 -7.15
C VAL A 53 7.98 13.73 -5.66
N ILE A 54 9.13 13.45 -5.07
CA ILE A 54 9.49 13.92 -3.71
C ILE A 54 9.49 15.46 -3.67
N GLY A 55 10.10 16.10 -4.65
CA GLY A 55 10.16 17.57 -4.77
C GLY A 55 8.78 18.22 -4.92
N ALA A 56 7.79 17.49 -5.42
CA ALA A 56 6.39 17.93 -5.48
C ALA A 56 5.64 17.76 -4.14
N GLY A 57 6.32 17.28 -3.08
CA GLY A 57 5.77 17.16 -1.72
C GLY A 57 5.23 15.78 -1.37
N GLU A 58 5.41 14.76 -2.23
CA GLU A 58 4.99 13.41 -1.90
C GLU A 58 5.95 12.77 -0.88
N LYS A 59 5.37 12.10 0.11
CA LYS A 59 6.12 11.50 1.22
C LYS A 59 5.97 9.99 1.33
N PHE A 60 4.92 9.43 0.76
CA PHE A 60 4.57 8.01 0.88
C PHE A 60 4.88 7.26 -0.41
N PHE A 61 5.78 6.28 -0.32
CA PHE A 61 6.22 5.52 -1.48
C PHE A 61 6.08 4.02 -1.26
N GLY A 62 5.80 3.27 -2.33
CA GLY A 62 5.59 1.83 -2.28
C GLY A 62 6.58 1.06 -3.14
N GLU A 63 7.16 0.01 -2.56
CA GLU A 63 8.09 -0.91 -3.22
C GLU A 63 7.61 -2.35 -3.13
N ASN A 64 7.90 -3.11 -4.17
CA ASN A 64 7.52 -4.52 -4.20
C ASN A 64 8.61 -5.46 -3.67
N ARG A 65 9.89 -5.04 -3.71
CA ARG A 65 11.02 -5.90 -3.40
C ARG A 65 11.95 -5.23 -2.40
N VAL A 66 12.30 -5.96 -1.35
CA VAL A 66 13.19 -5.48 -0.28
C VAL A 66 14.56 -5.10 -0.86
N GLN A 67 15.15 -5.94 -1.72
CA GLN A 67 16.47 -5.67 -2.28
C GLN A 67 16.51 -4.41 -3.14
N GLU A 68 15.55 -4.25 -4.04
CA GLU A 68 15.44 -3.04 -4.87
C GLU A 68 15.31 -1.78 -4.00
N ALA A 69 14.54 -1.86 -2.91
CA ALA A 69 14.40 -0.74 -2.00
C ALA A 69 15.70 -0.40 -1.28
N LEU A 70 16.44 -1.40 -0.79
CA LEU A 70 17.72 -1.22 -0.12
C LEU A 70 18.82 -0.64 -1.02
N GLU A 71 18.74 -0.88 -2.32
CA GLU A 71 19.70 -0.33 -3.29
C GLU A 71 19.44 1.15 -3.60
N LYS A 72 18.17 1.59 -3.69
CA LYS A 72 17.83 2.92 -4.18
C LYS A 72 17.42 3.93 -3.10
N TRP A 73 16.79 3.50 -2.01
CA TRP A 73 16.17 4.41 -1.04
C TRP A 73 17.09 4.99 0.04
N PRO A 74 18.21 4.35 0.46
CA PRO A 74 19.05 4.90 1.53
C PRO A 74 19.51 6.35 1.29
N PRO A 75 20.04 6.74 0.11
CA PRO A 75 20.43 8.12 -0.14
C PRO A 75 19.24 9.07 -0.17
N LEU A 76 18.07 8.61 -0.66
CA LEU A 76 16.85 9.43 -0.70
C LEU A 76 16.31 9.70 0.70
N LYS A 77 16.24 8.68 1.57
CA LYS A 77 15.80 8.82 2.97
C LYS A 77 16.80 9.65 3.80
N ALA A 78 18.09 9.61 3.49
CA ALA A 78 19.09 10.45 4.16
C ALA A 78 18.86 11.95 3.86
N CYS A 79 18.48 12.28 2.61
CA CYS A 79 18.17 13.65 2.20
C CYS A 79 16.75 14.10 2.62
N HIS A 80 15.83 13.16 2.78
CA HIS A 80 14.41 13.39 3.06
C HIS A 80 13.95 12.46 4.20
N PRO A 81 14.24 12.77 5.48
CA PRO A 81 13.99 11.88 6.61
C PRO A 81 12.50 11.67 6.93
N ASP A 82 11.62 12.50 6.38
CA ASP A 82 10.17 12.41 6.51
C ASP A 82 9.49 11.52 5.46
N LEU A 83 10.27 10.85 4.61
CA LEU A 83 9.75 9.87 3.67
C LEU A 83 9.37 8.58 4.39
N GLU A 84 8.20 8.09 4.04
CA GLU A 84 7.65 6.83 4.52
C GLU A 84 7.62 5.80 3.40
N LEU A 85 8.23 4.64 3.65
CA LEU A 85 8.37 3.58 2.65
C LEU A 85 7.53 2.36 3.04
N HIS A 86 6.63 1.98 2.14
CA HIS A 86 5.74 0.84 2.27
C HIS A 86 6.28 -0.37 1.47
N LEU A 87 6.38 -1.52 2.10
CA LEU A 87 6.52 -2.79 1.39
C LEU A 87 5.14 -3.29 0.99
N ILE A 88 4.84 -3.25 -0.30
CA ILE A 88 3.54 -3.61 -0.87
C ILE A 88 3.58 -4.90 -1.71
N GLY A 89 4.75 -5.50 -1.89
CA GLY A 89 4.94 -6.79 -2.56
C GLY A 89 5.18 -7.93 -1.57
N PRO A 90 5.11 -9.19 -2.02
CA PRO A 90 5.19 -10.36 -1.16
C PRO A 90 6.53 -10.43 -0.41
N LEU A 91 6.46 -10.64 0.91
CA LEU A 91 7.64 -10.76 1.77
C LEU A 91 8.10 -12.21 1.88
N GLN A 92 9.35 -12.45 1.52
CA GLN A 92 10.03 -13.71 1.81
C GLN A 92 10.54 -13.72 3.26
N SER A 93 10.41 -14.87 3.95
CA SER A 93 10.79 -14.96 5.37
C SER A 93 12.28 -14.66 5.61
N ASN A 94 13.17 -15.01 4.67
CA ASN A 94 14.59 -14.70 4.75
C ASN A 94 14.95 -13.23 4.52
N LYS A 95 13.95 -12.39 4.18
CA LYS A 95 14.07 -10.94 4.00
C LYS A 95 13.37 -10.13 5.08
N ALA A 96 12.81 -10.81 6.09
CA ALA A 96 12.06 -10.14 7.14
C ALA A 96 12.95 -9.24 8.02
N HIS A 97 14.21 -9.63 8.27
CA HIS A 97 15.17 -8.81 9.01
C HIS A 97 15.39 -7.46 8.33
N GLU A 98 15.73 -7.49 7.05
CA GLU A 98 15.96 -6.29 6.25
C GLU A 98 14.66 -5.47 6.11
N ALA A 99 13.51 -6.13 5.94
CA ALA A 99 12.22 -5.45 5.83
C ALA A 99 11.87 -4.69 7.11
N VAL A 100 11.98 -5.33 8.28
CA VAL A 100 11.73 -4.68 9.59
C VAL A 100 12.74 -3.55 9.83
N GLY A 101 14.01 -3.76 9.45
CA GLY A 101 15.06 -2.77 9.60
C GLY A 101 14.89 -1.52 8.72
N PHE A 102 14.14 -1.60 7.63
CA PHE A 102 14.17 -0.55 6.60
C PHE A 102 12.83 0.09 6.27
N PHE A 103 11.75 -0.69 6.19
CA PHE A 103 10.42 -0.17 5.85
C PHE A 103 9.70 0.42 7.06
N ASP A 104 8.86 1.40 6.80
CA ASP A 104 8.03 2.04 7.80
C ASP A 104 6.65 1.35 7.90
N VAL A 105 6.21 0.74 6.79
CA VAL A 105 4.98 -0.05 6.70
C VAL A 105 5.23 -1.34 5.91
N ILE A 106 4.73 -2.47 6.42
CA ILE A 106 4.72 -3.75 5.72
C ILE A 106 3.27 -4.16 5.51
N GLU A 107 2.79 -4.11 4.25
CA GLU A 107 1.38 -4.32 3.92
C GLU A 107 1.03 -5.78 3.55
N THR A 108 1.99 -6.68 3.67
CA THR A 108 1.90 -8.04 3.10
C THR A 108 2.07 -9.15 4.14
N VAL A 109 1.48 -8.95 5.32
CA VAL A 109 1.38 -10.01 6.34
C VAL A 109 0.26 -10.96 5.91
N ASP A 110 0.62 -12.08 5.30
CA ASP A 110 -0.30 -12.93 4.53
C ASP A 110 -0.39 -14.39 5.03
N ARG A 111 0.42 -14.78 6.02
CA ARG A 111 0.47 -16.14 6.56
C ARG A 111 1.22 -16.22 7.88
N GLU A 112 0.96 -17.26 8.65
CA GLU A 112 1.57 -17.47 9.99
C GLU A 112 3.10 -17.40 9.98
N LYS A 113 3.75 -18.03 8.99
CA LYS A 113 5.21 -18.04 8.90
C LYS A 113 5.78 -16.62 8.83
N ILE A 114 5.14 -15.72 8.09
CA ILE A 114 5.55 -14.30 8.00
C ILE A 114 5.26 -13.60 9.31
N ALA A 115 4.08 -13.77 9.91
CA ALA A 115 3.73 -13.16 11.19
C ALA A 115 4.73 -13.54 12.29
N LYS A 116 5.02 -14.84 12.45
CA LYS A 116 6.02 -15.34 13.42
C LYS A 116 7.42 -14.76 13.18
N THR A 117 7.83 -14.70 11.89
CA THR A 117 9.16 -14.18 11.56
C THR A 117 9.24 -12.68 11.85
N LEU A 118 8.21 -11.90 11.48
CA LEU A 118 8.16 -10.46 11.77
C LEU A 118 8.17 -10.20 13.28
N ALA A 119 7.41 -10.94 14.08
CA ALA A 119 7.40 -10.82 15.54
C ALA A 119 8.81 -11.03 16.12
N SER A 120 9.50 -12.08 15.68
CA SER A 120 10.89 -12.36 16.09
C SER A 120 11.85 -11.23 15.69
N GLU A 121 11.77 -10.70 14.46
CA GLU A 121 12.67 -9.65 14.00
C GLU A 121 12.37 -8.29 14.66
N ILE A 122 11.10 -7.97 14.91
CA ILE A 122 10.69 -6.78 15.68
C ILE A 122 11.27 -6.84 17.09
N GLN A 123 11.17 -8.00 17.76
CA GLN A 123 11.73 -8.19 19.11
C GLN A 123 13.26 -8.03 19.13
N LYS A 124 13.96 -8.55 18.10
CA LYS A 124 15.43 -8.47 18.01
C LYS A 124 15.93 -7.05 17.71
N THR A 125 15.23 -6.34 16.84
CA THR A 125 15.68 -5.03 16.35
C THR A 125 15.17 -3.85 17.17
N GLY A 126 14.07 -4.05 17.91
CA GLY A 126 13.35 -2.97 18.60
C GLY A 126 12.65 -1.99 17.64
N ARG A 127 12.65 -2.27 16.33
CA ARG A 127 11.91 -1.47 15.34
C ARG A 127 10.50 -2.04 15.15
N HIS A 128 9.52 -1.14 15.09
CA HIS A 128 8.09 -1.49 15.00
C HIS A 128 7.48 -0.86 13.74
N PRO A 129 7.69 -1.43 12.53
CA PRO A 129 6.97 -0.99 11.35
C PRO A 129 5.47 -1.22 11.54
N ARG A 130 4.64 -0.37 10.96
CA ARG A 130 3.19 -0.63 10.90
C ARG A 130 2.92 -1.86 10.04
N LEU A 131 2.06 -2.75 10.50
CA LEU A 131 1.77 -4.02 9.84
C LEU A 131 0.32 -4.04 9.33
N TYR A 132 0.16 -4.39 8.04
CA TYR A 132 -1.15 -4.62 7.46
C TYR A 132 -1.28 -6.08 7.04
N VAL A 133 -2.43 -6.68 7.36
CA VAL A 133 -2.76 -8.02 6.88
C VAL A 133 -3.27 -7.93 5.45
N GLN A 134 -2.63 -8.70 4.56
CA GLN A 134 -3.11 -8.86 3.20
C GLN A 134 -4.20 -9.91 3.14
N VAL A 135 -5.38 -9.53 2.61
CA VAL A 135 -6.52 -10.42 2.41
C VAL A 135 -6.67 -10.74 0.92
N ASN A 136 -6.71 -12.02 0.58
CA ASN A 136 -7.00 -12.52 -0.77
C ASN A 136 -8.52 -12.55 -0.98
N THR A 137 -9.08 -11.39 -1.28
CA THR A 137 -10.53 -11.19 -1.38
C THR A 137 -11.19 -11.96 -2.53
N GLY A 138 -10.41 -12.35 -3.55
CA GLY A 138 -10.88 -13.17 -4.66
C GLY A 138 -10.74 -14.67 -4.43
N ALA A 139 -10.15 -15.09 -3.30
CA ALA A 139 -9.86 -16.50 -3.00
C ALA A 139 -9.10 -17.23 -4.11
N GLU A 140 -8.23 -16.52 -4.85
CA GLU A 140 -7.45 -17.05 -5.95
C GLU A 140 -6.25 -17.85 -5.40
N PRO A 141 -6.12 -19.16 -5.69
CA PRO A 141 -5.08 -20.02 -5.08
C PRO A 141 -3.63 -19.55 -5.33
N GLN A 142 -3.41 -18.86 -6.45
CA GLN A 142 -2.08 -18.37 -6.87
C GLN A 142 -1.70 -17.01 -6.25
N LYS A 143 -2.64 -16.32 -5.59
CA LYS A 143 -2.39 -14.99 -5.00
C LYS A 143 -2.07 -15.08 -3.51
N ALA A 144 -1.18 -14.20 -3.07
CA ALA A 144 -0.87 -14.00 -1.67
C ALA A 144 -2.06 -13.38 -0.92
N GLY A 145 -2.10 -13.61 0.38
CA GLY A 145 -3.14 -13.09 1.27
C GLY A 145 -3.90 -14.20 1.97
N VAL A 146 -4.36 -13.93 3.18
CA VAL A 146 -5.26 -14.84 3.91
C VAL A 146 -6.63 -14.87 3.26
N LEU A 147 -7.31 -16.01 3.30
CA LEU A 147 -8.68 -16.11 2.79
C LEU A 147 -9.62 -15.26 3.65
N PRO A 148 -10.68 -14.68 3.06
CA PRO A 148 -11.62 -13.84 3.81
C PRO A 148 -12.26 -14.54 5.01
N GLY A 149 -12.53 -15.84 4.90
CA GLY A 149 -13.09 -16.65 6.00
C GLY A 149 -12.11 -16.90 7.15
N ASP A 150 -10.81 -16.80 6.91
CA ASP A 150 -9.75 -16.99 7.90
C ASP A 150 -9.20 -15.69 8.46
N ALA A 151 -9.57 -14.54 7.87
CA ALA A 151 -8.97 -13.24 8.16
C ALA A 151 -9.09 -12.85 9.64
N ASP A 152 -10.27 -13.02 10.25
CA ASP A 152 -10.50 -12.64 11.65
C ASP A 152 -9.64 -13.47 12.59
N ARG A 153 -9.62 -14.80 12.39
CA ARG A 153 -8.80 -15.72 13.19
C ARG A 153 -7.30 -15.39 13.03
N PHE A 154 -6.86 -15.09 11.83
CA PHE A 154 -5.46 -14.74 11.56
C PHE A 154 -5.06 -13.42 12.23
N ILE A 155 -5.91 -12.38 12.14
CA ILE A 155 -5.71 -11.09 12.81
C ILE A 155 -5.64 -11.29 14.33
N GLU A 156 -6.54 -12.10 14.88
CA GLU A 156 -6.54 -12.43 16.30
C GLU A 156 -5.24 -13.14 16.73
N SER A 157 -4.79 -14.16 15.98
CA SER A 157 -3.51 -14.83 16.22
C SER A 157 -2.33 -13.87 16.12
N CYS A 158 -2.30 -12.97 15.13
CA CYS A 158 -1.26 -11.95 15.04
C CYS A 158 -1.17 -11.13 16.33
N ARG A 159 -2.31 -10.72 16.88
CA ARG A 159 -2.38 -9.89 18.09
C ARG A 159 -2.06 -10.68 19.36
N LYS A 160 -2.73 -11.84 19.56
CA LYS A 160 -2.67 -12.61 20.83
C LYS A 160 -1.46 -13.54 20.91
N ASP A 161 -1.16 -14.26 19.82
CA ASP A 161 -0.15 -15.31 19.85
C ASP A 161 1.23 -14.76 19.49
N TYR A 162 1.29 -13.73 18.64
CA TYR A 162 2.57 -13.16 18.15
C TYR A 162 2.87 -11.76 18.67
N GLY A 163 1.93 -11.13 19.41
CA GLY A 163 2.12 -9.78 19.97
C GLY A 163 2.28 -8.69 18.93
N LEU A 164 1.73 -8.89 17.70
CA LEU A 164 1.83 -7.94 16.62
C LEU A 164 0.65 -6.96 16.65
N GLU A 165 0.95 -5.67 16.52
CA GLU A 165 -0.07 -4.65 16.29
C GLU A 165 -0.43 -4.61 14.80
N ILE A 166 -1.68 -4.98 14.47
CA ILE A 166 -2.20 -4.88 13.11
C ILE A 166 -2.90 -3.54 12.94
N SER A 167 -2.26 -2.65 12.20
CA SER A 167 -2.71 -1.27 11.97
C SER A 167 -3.62 -1.12 10.76
N GLY A 168 -3.59 -2.06 9.81
CA GLY A 168 -4.37 -1.97 8.58
C GLY A 168 -4.63 -3.30 7.90
N LEU A 169 -5.50 -3.24 6.88
CA LEU A 169 -5.71 -4.32 5.92
C LEU A 169 -5.34 -3.88 4.52
N MET A 170 -4.92 -4.83 3.69
CA MET A 170 -4.61 -4.61 2.29
C MET A 170 -5.28 -5.67 1.41
N CYS A 171 -5.75 -5.29 0.22
CA CYS A 171 -6.12 -6.25 -0.81
C CYS A 171 -5.70 -5.80 -2.21
N ILE A 172 -5.63 -6.78 -3.11
CA ILE A 172 -5.49 -6.62 -4.55
C ILE A 172 -6.58 -7.47 -5.19
N PRO A 173 -7.69 -6.87 -5.66
CA PRO A 173 -8.76 -7.61 -6.32
C PRO A 173 -8.28 -8.42 -7.53
N PRO A 174 -9.03 -9.46 -7.96
CA PRO A 174 -8.80 -10.12 -9.25
C PRO A 174 -8.86 -9.11 -10.40
N VAL A 175 -8.01 -9.32 -11.43
CA VAL A 175 -7.90 -8.39 -12.57
C VAL A 175 -9.17 -8.43 -13.42
N ASP A 176 -9.76 -9.61 -13.55
CA ASP A 176 -10.90 -9.88 -14.44
C ASP A 176 -12.26 -9.84 -13.69
N ASP A 177 -12.29 -9.31 -12.47
CA ASP A 177 -13.50 -9.19 -11.66
C ASP A 177 -13.80 -7.74 -11.30
N GLN A 178 -15.04 -7.47 -10.88
CA GLN A 178 -15.43 -6.15 -10.38
C GLN A 178 -14.76 -5.87 -9.04
N ALA A 179 -14.02 -4.77 -8.93
CA ALA A 179 -13.28 -4.44 -7.72
C ALA A 179 -14.17 -4.06 -6.51
N SER A 180 -15.38 -3.55 -6.75
CA SER A 180 -16.27 -3.04 -5.68
C SER A 180 -16.65 -4.08 -4.62
N PRO A 181 -17.04 -5.34 -4.91
CA PRO A 181 -17.32 -6.32 -3.88
C PRO A 181 -16.10 -6.63 -3.01
N HIS A 182 -14.90 -6.64 -3.60
CA HIS A 182 -13.64 -6.91 -2.89
C HIS A 182 -13.28 -5.78 -1.91
N PHE A 183 -13.45 -4.52 -2.33
CA PHE A 183 -13.24 -3.37 -1.45
C PHE A 183 -14.26 -3.32 -0.31
N ALA A 184 -15.54 -3.59 -0.63
CA ALA A 184 -16.59 -3.66 0.39
C ALA A 184 -16.34 -4.79 1.40
N LEU A 185 -15.90 -5.96 0.93
CA LEU A 185 -15.53 -7.10 1.79
C LEU A 185 -14.35 -6.75 2.71
N LEU A 186 -13.29 -6.12 2.18
CA LEU A 186 -12.14 -5.71 2.99
C LEU A 186 -12.57 -4.71 4.08
N ASN A 187 -13.40 -3.73 3.74
CA ASN A 187 -13.94 -2.75 4.68
C ASN A 187 -14.78 -3.43 5.78
N LEU A 188 -15.60 -4.42 5.43
CA LEU A 188 -16.38 -5.19 6.39
C LEU A 188 -15.48 -5.96 7.37
N ILE A 189 -14.42 -6.63 6.86
CA ILE A 189 -13.43 -7.33 7.70
C ILE A 189 -12.73 -6.33 8.63
N ALA A 190 -12.33 -5.17 8.13
CA ALA A 190 -11.67 -4.14 8.93
C ALA A 190 -12.57 -3.64 10.08
N LYS A 191 -13.81 -3.29 9.78
CA LYS A 191 -14.78 -2.81 10.77
C LYS A 191 -14.99 -3.78 11.93
N ARG A 192 -15.19 -5.08 11.65
CA ARG A 192 -15.42 -6.07 12.71
C ARG A 192 -14.17 -6.38 13.54
N ASN A 193 -12.97 -6.03 13.01
CA ASN A 193 -11.70 -6.19 13.73
C ASN A 193 -11.20 -4.88 14.37
N GLY A 194 -11.97 -3.78 14.28
CA GLY A 194 -11.58 -2.47 14.82
C GLY A 194 -10.36 -1.85 14.11
N ILE A 195 -10.18 -2.14 12.82
CA ILE A 195 -9.06 -1.65 12.01
C ILE A 195 -9.55 -0.50 11.11
N ALA A 196 -8.87 0.64 11.16
CA ALA A 196 -9.26 1.83 10.41
C ALA A 196 -8.52 1.99 9.07
N ALA A 197 -7.26 1.54 8.97
CA ALA A 197 -6.48 1.74 7.76
C ALA A 197 -6.79 0.66 6.70
N LEU A 198 -7.11 1.11 5.49
CA LEU A 198 -7.45 0.29 4.34
C LEU A 198 -6.58 0.67 3.14
N SER A 199 -5.62 -0.19 2.81
CA SER A 199 -4.78 -0.06 1.61
C SER A 199 -5.40 -0.86 0.49
N MET A 200 -6.10 -0.17 -0.40
CA MET A 200 -6.80 -0.76 -1.55
C MET A 200 -7.02 0.28 -2.64
N GLY A 201 -7.12 -0.17 -3.89
CA GLY A 201 -7.20 0.69 -5.06
C GLY A 201 -5.85 1.01 -5.66
N MET A 202 -5.76 0.86 -6.97
CA MET A 202 -4.58 1.10 -7.81
C MET A 202 -4.93 2.07 -8.95
N SER A 203 -4.03 2.25 -9.91
CA SER A 203 -4.17 3.23 -11.01
C SER A 203 -5.52 3.21 -11.74
N ASN A 204 -6.18 2.05 -11.82
CA ASN A 204 -7.41 1.87 -12.59
C ASN A 204 -8.70 1.95 -11.75
N ASP A 205 -8.62 1.77 -10.43
CA ASP A 205 -9.79 1.57 -9.57
C ASP A 205 -9.73 2.34 -8.23
N PHE A 206 -8.72 3.21 -8.03
CA PHE A 206 -8.54 3.91 -6.76
C PHE A 206 -9.71 4.85 -6.42
N GLU A 207 -10.40 5.45 -7.38
CA GLU A 207 -11.57 6.30 -7.13
C GLU A 207 -12.71 5.49 -6.52
N LEU A 208 -12.96 4.30 -7.06
CA LEU A 208 -13.94 3.36 -6.52
C LEU A 208 -13.55 2.88 -5.12
N ALA A 209 -12.25 2.60 -4.91
CA ALA A 209 -11.73 2.22 -3.60
C ALA A 209 -11.95 3.32 -2.56
N ILE A 210 -11.72 4.60 -2.92
CA ILE A 210 -11.97 5.76 -2.05
C ILE A 210 -13.44 5.84 -1.65
N GLN A 211 -14.36 5.66 -2.59
CA GLN A 211 -15.82 5.64 -2.32
C GLN A 211 -16.21 4.50 -1.37
N LEU A 212 -15.47 3.39 -1.38
CA LEU A 212 -15.69 2.22 -0.52
C LEU A 212 -14.83 2.22 0.76
N GLY A 213 -14.18 3.35 1.08
CA GLY A 213 -13.52 3.57 2.36
C GLY A 213 -12.00 3.42 2.36
N ALA A 214 -11.33 3.34 1.21
CA ALA A 214 -9.86 3.33 1.18
C ALA A 214 -9.28 4.54 1.92
N THR A 215 -8.28 4.28 2.77
CA THR A 215 -7.48 5.31 3.43
C THR A 215 -6.11 5.48 2.75
N HIS A 216 -5.66 4.43 2.06
CA HIS A 216 -4.42 4.43 1.28
C HIS A 216 -4.72 3.88 -0.11
N VAL A 217 -4.30 4.62 -1.15
CA VAL A 217 -4.37 4.19 -2.55
C VAL A 217 -2.96 4.08 -3.12
N ARG A 218 -2.68 3.02 -3.89
CA ARG A 218 -1.35 2.69 -4.40
C ARG A 218 -1.29 2.94 -5.90
N VAL A 219 -0.68 4.05 -6.30
CA VAL A 219 -0.69 4.49 -7.71
C VAL A 219 0.74 4.52 -8.26
N GLY A 220 0.98 3.75 -9.31
CA GLY A 220 2.28 3.66 -9.98
C GLY A 220 2.23 4.14 -11.42
N SER A 221 1.69 3.34 -12.33
CA SER A 221 1.68 3.64 -13.78
C SER A 221 1.00 4.96 -14.15
N ALA A 222 -0.01 5.37 -13.39
CA ALA A 222 -0.67 6.66 -13.60
C ALA A 222 0.20 7.88 -13.20
N ILE A 223 1.31 7.67 -12.46
CA ILE A 223 2.27 8.73 -12.08
C ILE A 223 3.55 8.59 -12.91
N PHE A 224 4.20 7.43 -12.86
CA PHE A 224 5.51 7.21 -13.48
C PHE A 224 5.44 6.80 -14.96
N GLY A 225 4.27 6.35 -15.43
CA GLY A 225 4.09 5.80 -16.76
C GLY A 225 4.23 4.28 -16.82
N SER A 226 3.94 3.72 -18.00
CA SER A 226 4.27 2.32 -18.33
C SER A 226 5.69 2.26 -18.87
N ARG A 227 6.44 1.22 -18.52
CA ARG A 227 7.69 0.86 -19.21
C ARG A 227 7.40 0.00 -20.41
#